data_9c6d47cd5199bb361a9ae2080bde10ac
#
_entry.id   9c6d47cd5199bb361a9ae2080bde10ac
#
_cell.length_a   1.000
_cell.length_b   1.000
_cell.length_c   1.000
_cell.angle_alpha   90.00
_cell.angle_beta   90.00
_cell.angle_gamma   90.00
#
_symmetry.space_group_name_H-M   'P 1'
#
loop_
_entity.id
_entity.type
_entity.pdbx_description
1 polymer ?
#
loop_
_entity_poly.entity_id
_entity_poly.type
_entity_poly.pdbx_seq_one_letter_code
_entity_poly.pdbx_strand_id
1 'polypeptide(L)'
;MYLWDELEYKVNYIRFISNKSTGKQVQIAPAVVNKLEEPVYDHKARIKERSRPLRKRNDNQSISVFWEIGRIKAHCLIDSGCEGIMLSPNFIRAAKIEPFPLDKPIGIQLAVAGSKSVINYGANATIKYEGRELKEYFDIINIDYYDAILGTPFLRKHEVIIDFMNNCLNHEQLSKT
;
A
#
# COMPACT_ATOMS: atom_id res chain seq x y z
N MET A 1 -22.73 -11.43 6.91
CA MET A 1 -21.69 -12.33 7.46
C MET A 1 -21.11 -13.26 6.39
N TYR A 2 -21.13 -12.90 5.10
CA TYR A 2 -20.76 -13.80 4.00
C TYR A 2 -19.76 -13.22 2.99
N LEU A 3 -19.20 -12.05 3.28
CA LEU A 3 -18.15 -11.42 2.48
C LEU A 3 -16.73 -11.78 2.92
N TRP A 4 -16.61 -12.57 3.99
CA TRP A 4 -15.32 -12.78 4.65
C TRP A 4 -14.42 -13.80 3.95
N ASP A 5 -15.00 -14.77 3.24
CA ASP A 5 -14.21 -15.82 2.61
C ASP A 5 -13.48 -15.37 1.33
N GLU A 6 -13.95 -14.29 0.70
CA GLU A 6 -13.29 -13.70 -0.48
C GLU A 6 -12.32 -12.57 -0.13
N LEU A 7 -12.42 -12.01 1.08
CA LEU A 7 -11.65 -10.86 1.52
C LEU A 7 -10.32 -11.21 2.20
N GLU A 8 -9.98 -12.48 2.32
CA GLU A 8 -8.68 -12.87 2.86
C GLU A 8 -7.50 -12.73 1.88
N TYR A 9 -7.74 -12.29 0.66
CA TYR A 9 -6.68 -11.61 -0.05
C TYR A 9 -6.43 -10.32 0.72
N LYS A 10 -5.26 -10.21 1.34
CA LYS A 10 -4.79 -8.95 1.91
C LYS A 10 -4.61 -7.95 0.78
N VAL A 11 -5.72 -7.42 0.30
CA VAL A 11 -5.71 -6.23 -0.51
C VAL A 11 -5.54 -5.09 0.49
N ASN A 12 -4.31 -4.74 0.80
CA ASN A 12 -4.01 -3.53 1.56
C ASN A 12 -4.25 -2.33 0.62
N TYR A 13 -5.52 -2.06 0.35
CA TYR A 13 -5.89 -0.91 -0.46
C TYR A 13 -6.13 0.28 0.46
N ILE A 14 -5.32 1.30 0.34
CA ILE A 14 -5.48 2.57 1.06
C ILE A 14 -5.86 3.64 0.05
N ARG A 15 -7.02 4.25 0.25
CA ARG A 15 -7.53 5.35 -0.56
C ARG A 15 -7.52 6.64 0.24
N PHE A 16 -6.93 7.68 -0.30
CA PHE A 16 -6.99 9.03 0.28
C PHE A 16 -8.35 9.68 0.04
N ILE A 17 -8.95 10.20 1.11
CA ILE A 17 -10.19 10.98 1.03
C ILE A 17 -9.81 12.43 1.28
N SER A 18 -9.79 13.26 0.24
CA SER A 18 -9.63 14.69 0.43
C SER A 18 -10.88 15.31 1.03
N ASN A 19 -10.71 16.12 2.09
CA ASN A 19 -11.81 16.85 2.68
C ASN A 19 -12.39 17.87 1.68
N LYS A 20 -13.73 17.87 1.55
CA LYS A 20 -14.53 18.77 0.71
C LYS A 20 -14.56 20.20 1.22
N SER A 21 -13.43 20.85 1.53
CA SER A 21 -13.49 22.25 1.96
C SER A 21 -13.06 23.27 0.92
N THR A 22 -12.67 22.85 -0.26
CA THR A 22 -12.15 23.78 -1.30
C THR A 22 -12.82 23.67 -2.67
N GLY A 23 -14.09 23.28 -2.75
CA GLY A 23 -14.90 23.45 -3.97
C GLY A 23 -14.38 22.88 -5.30
N LYS A 24 -13.18 22.33 -5.34
CA LYS A 24 -12.66 21.58 -6.49
C LYS A 24 -13.05 20.11 -6.31
N GLN A 25 -14.08 19.70 -7.04
CA GLN A 25 -14.33 18.29 -7.26
C GLN A 25 -13.12 17.70 -7.97
N VAL A 26 -12.30 16.99 -7.21
CA VAL A 26 -11.42 16.01 -7.82
C VAL A 26 -12.35 14.92 -8.32
N GLN A 27 -12.62 14.88 -9.61
CA GLN A 27 -13.26 13.73 -10.22
C GLN A 27 -12.31 12.56 -9.99
N ILE A 28 -12.66 11.76 -9.00
CA ILE A 28 -12.11 10.42 -8.87
C ILE A 28 -12.62 9.72 -10.13
N ALA A 29 -11.71 9.41 -11.06
CA ALA A 29 -12.07 8.54 -12.16
C ALA A 29 -12.71 7.30 -11.51
N PRO A 30 -13.98 6.98 -11.82
CA PRO A 30 -14.55 5.76 -11.32
C PRO A 30 -13.58 4.68 -11.76
N ALA A 31 -13.06 3.90 -10.80
CA ALA A 31 -12.54 2.60 -11.16
C ALA A 31 -13.59 2.06 -12.12
N VAL A 32 -13.20 1.71 -13.33
CA VAL A 32 -14.14 1.17 -14.31
C VAL A 32 -14.68 -0.08 -13.66
N VAL A 33 -15.74 0.11 -12.87
CA VAL A 33 -16.60 -0.98 -12.47
C VAL A 33 -17.27 -1.30 -13.78
N ASN A 34 -16.64 -2.19 -14.56
CA ASN A 34 -17.43 -2.98 -15.49
C ASN A 34 -18.62 -3.41 -14.67
N LYS A 35 -19.83 -3.02 -15.07
CA LYS A 35 -21.04 -3.59 -14.53
C LYS A 35 -20.91 -5.10 -14.79
N LEU A 36 -20.22 -5.76 -13.89
CA LEU A 36 -20.37 -7.17 -13.71
C LEU A 36 -21.85 -7.31 -13.36
N GLU A 37 -22.61 -7.96 -14.21
CA GLU A 37 -23.94 -8.44 -13.86
C GLU A 37 -23.81 -8.97 -12.45
N GLU A 38 -24.64 -8.45 -11.52
CA GLU A 38 -24.53 -8.83 -10.11
C GLU A 38 -24.50 -10.37 -10.07
N PRO A 39 -23.44 -10.97 -9.57
CA PRO A 39 -23.39 -12.41 -9.56
C PRO A 39 -24.55 -12.89 -8.72
N VAL A 40 -25.41 -13.67 -9.31
CA VAL A 40 -26.52 -14.32 -8.59
C VAL A 40 -25.87 -15.27 -7.58
N TYR A 41 -25.72 -14.82 -6.34
CA TYR A 41 -25.15 -15.63 -5.27
C TYR A 41 -26.12 -16.75 -4.92
N ASP A 42 -25.78 -17.97 -5.32
CA ASP A 42 -26.47 -19.15 -4.81
C ASP A 42 -25.97 -19.46 -3.39
N HIS A 43 -26.65 -18.91 -2.40
CA HIS A 43 -26.36 -19.16 -0.99
C HIS A 43 -26.38 -20.63 -0.60
N LYS A 44 -27.05 -21.49 -1.35
CA LYS A 44 -27.14 -22.93 -1.07
C LYS A 44 -25.92 -23.71 -1.54
N ALA A 45 -25.26 -23.26 -2.60
CA ALA A 45 -24.04 -23.90 -3.11
C ALA A 45 -22.85 -23.73 -2.14
N ARG A 46 -22.78 -22.60 -1.43
CA ARG A 46 -21.69 -22.31 -0.48
C ARG A 46 -21.73 -23.09 0.84
N ILE A 47 -22.87 -23.67 1.20
CA ILE A 47 -22.99 -24.43 2.45
C ILE A 47 -22.16 -25.73 2.42
N LYS A 48 -21.76 -26.22 1.26
CA LYS A 48 -21.03 -27.49 1.10
C LYS A 48 -19.52 -27.39 1.34
N GLU A 49 -18.89 -26.25 1.09
CA GLU A 49 -17.45 -26.07 1.32
C GLU A 49 -17.20 -25.26 2.59
N ARG A 50 -17.00 -25.97 3.71
CA ARG A 50 -16.73 -25.34 5.01
C ARG A 50 -15.24 -25.14 5.29
N SER A 51 -14.36 -25.63 4.43
CA SER A 51 -12.91 -25.56 4.62
C SER A 51 -12.27 -24.65 3.56
N ARG A 52 -11.46 -23.71 4.04
CA ARG A 52 -10.63 -22.90 3.16
C ARG A 52 -9.63 -23.80 2.42
N PRO A 53 -9.46 -23.65 1.10
CA PRO A 53 -8.41 -24.36 0.38
C PRO A 53 -7.03 -24.09 1.00
N LEU A 54 -6.27 -25.17 1.20
CA LEU A 54 -4.88 -25.05 1.66
C LEU A 54 -4.04 -24.43 0.53
N ARG A 55 -3.41 -23.30 0.83
CA ARG A 55 -2.46 -22.65 -0.07
C ARG A 55 -1.05 -22.88 0.40
N LYS A 56 -0.12 -23.04 -0.52
CA LYS A 56 1.29 -23.08 -0.18
C LYS A 56 1.69 -21.73 0.42
N ARG A 57 2.58 -21.77 1.44
CA ARG A 57 3.01 -20.55 2.14
C ARG A 57 3.56 -19.50 1.17
N ASN A 58 4.29 -19.92 0.14
CA ASN A 58 4.90 -19.03 -0.83
C ASN A 58 3.88 -18.33 -1.72
N ASP A 59 2.71 -18.96 -1.98
CA ASP A 59 1.66 -18.38 -2.82
C ASP A 59 0.95 -17.19 -2.17
N ASN A 60 1.09 -17.03 -0.84
CA ASN A 60 0.44 -15.98 -0.06
C ASN A 60 1.44 -14.93 0.46
N GLN A 61 2.71 -15.01 0.10
CA GLN A 61 3.72 -14.12 0.63
C GLN A 61 3.68 -12.77 -0.09
N SER A 62 3.58 -11.70 0.68
CA SER A 62 3.71 -10.33 0.16
C SER A 62 5.15 -10.09 -0.29
N ILE A 63 5.34 -9.32 -1.34
CA ILE A 63 6.68 -8.86 -1.72
C ILE A 63 7.12 -7.78 -0.74
N SER A 64 8.19 -8.04 -0.03
CA SER A 64 8.82 -7.08 0.85
C SER A 64 10.33 -7.09 0.70
N VAL A 65 10.95 -5.96 0.95
CA VAL A 65 12.38 -5.74 0.78
C VAL A 65 12.97 -5.07 2.01
N PHE A 66 14.28 -5.21 2.18
CA PHE A 66 15.01 -4.50 3.20
C PHE A 66 15.88 -3.43 2.55
N TRP A 67 15.44 -2.18 2.61
CA TRP A 67 16.19 -1.04 2.10
C TRP A 67 16.62 -0.11 3.23
N GLU A 68 17.63 0.71 2.97
CA GLU A 68 18.04 1.73 3.92
C GLU A 68 17.17 2.97 3.74
N ILE A 69 16.52 3.40 4.84
CA ILE A 69 15.76 4.65 4.91
C ILE A 69 16.33 5.47 6.06
N GLY A 70 16.79 6.69 5.78
CA GLY A 70 17.31 7.55 6.84
C GLY A 70 18.48 6.94 7.63
N ARG A 71 19.36 6.18 6.98
CA ARG A 71 20.58 5.53 7.52
C ARG A 71 20.39 4.23 8.30
N ILE A 72 19.17 3.71 8.43
CA ILE A 72 18.95 2.41 9.02
C ILE A 72 18.13 1.51 8.09
N LYS A 73 18.26 0.20 8.29
CA LYS A 73 17.57 -0.80 7.47
C LYS A 73 16.10 -0.85 7.85
N ALA A 74 15.23 -0.66 6.87
CA ALA A 74 13.78 -0.71 6.99
C ALA A 74 13.23 -1.95 6.31
N HIS A 75 12.26 -2.61 6.92
CA HIS A 75 11.45 -3.65 6.27
C HIS A 75 10.30 -2.99 5.53
N CYS A 76 10.38 -2.93 4.21
CA CYS A 76 9.45 -2.23 3.33
C CYS A 76 8.51 -3.21 2.64
N LEU A 77 7.21 -3.01 2.80
CA LEU A 77 6.19 -3.69 2.01
C LEU A 77 6.06 -2.99 0.65
N ILE A 78 6.07 -3.77 -0.43
CA ILE A 78 5.75 -3.30 -1.78
C ILE A 78 4.27 -3.57 -2.01
N ASP A 79 3.48 -2.48 -2.15
CA ASP A 79 2.03 -2.58 -2.22
C ASP A 79 1.46 -1.76 -3.38
N SER A 80 1.20 -2.43 -4.50
CA SER A 80 0.60 -1.79 -5.68
C SER A 80 -0.86 -1.35 -5.48
N GLY A 81 -1.51 -1.81 -4.41
CA GLY A 81 -2.85 -1.37 -4.02
C GLY A 81 -2.87 -0.16 -3.08
N CYS A 82 -1.72 0.27 -2.58
CA CYS A 82 -1.60 1.43 -1.71
C CYS A 82 -1.38 2.72 -2.51
N GLU A 83 -2.20 3.75 -2.24
CA GLU A 83 -2.11 5.07 -2.89
C GLU A 83 -1.11 6.02 -2.19
N GLY A 84 -0.35 5.54 -1.21
CA GLY A 84 0.58 6.35 -0.43
C GLY A 84 1.99 5.76 -0.32
N ILE A 85 2.89 6.56 0.24
CA ILE A 85 4.23 6.16 0.67
C ILE A 85 4.27 6.44 2.16
N MET A 86 4.50 5.41 2.98
CA MET A 86 4.24 5.50 4.42
C MET A 86 5.39 5.00 5.26
N LEU A 87 5.57 5.59 6.45
CA LEU A 87 6.49 5.13 7.49
C LEU A 87 5.76 4.93 8.82
N SER A 88 6.20 3.93 9.57
CA SER A 88 5.71 3.72 10.92
C SER A 88 6.32 4.74 11.91
N PRO A 89 5.56 5.18 12.93
CA PRO A 89 6.08 6.08 13.97
C PRO A 89 7.25 5.48 14.74
N ASN A 90 7.28 4.16 14.88
CA ASN A 90 8.38 3.47 15.57
C ASN A 90 9.68 3.56 14.77
N PHE A 91 9.58 3.36 13.45
CA PHE A 91 10.72 3.49 12.56
C PHE A 91 11.25 4.93 12.50
N ILE A 92 10.36 5.92 12.39
CA ILE A 92 10.71 7.36 12.42
C ILE A 92 11.57 7.68 13.64
N ARG A 93 11.15 7.21 14.82
CA ARG A 93 11.93 7.41 16.08
C ARG A 93 13.28 6.71 16.04
N ALA A 94 13.32 5.46 15.59
CA ALA A 94 14.56 4.68 15.50
C ALA A 94 15.56 5.29 14.50
N ALA A 95 15.07 5.74 13.36
CA ALA A 95 15.88 6.36 12.31
C ALA A 95 16.25 7.82 12.61
N LYS A 96 15.71 8.41 13.68
CA LYS A 96 15.88 9.84 14.05
C LYS A 96 15.51 10.76 12.87
N ILE A 97 14.46 10.39 12.14
CA ILE A 97 13.90 11.23 11.08
C ILE A 97 12.98 12.26 11.74
N GLU A 98 13.10 13.52 11.34
CA GLU A 98 12.29 14.61 11.90
C GLU A 98 10.91 14.64 11.23
N PRO A 99 9.81 14.35 11.97
CA PRO A 99 8.47 14.50 11.45
C PRO A 99 8.00 15.95 11.51
N PHE A 100 7.08 16.33 10.65
CA PHE A 100 6.40 17.61 10.70
C PHE A 100 4.88 17.45 10.65
N PRO A 101 4.11 18.32 11.32
CA PRO A 101 2.66 18.28 11.28
C PRO A 101 2.17 18.71 9.89
N LEU A 102 1.09 18.09 9.43
CA LEU A 102 0.39 18.52 8.23
C LEU A 102 -0.52 19.70 8.55
N ASP A 103 -0.61 20.69 7.66
CA ASP A 103 -1.54 21.81 7.79
C ASP A 103 -2.99 21.35 7.91
N LYS A 104 -3.31 20.26 7.22
CA LYS A 104 -4.63 19.62 7.26
C LYS A 104 -4.46 18.11 7.38
N PRO A 105 -5.09 17.48 8.37
CA PRO A 105 -5.13 16.03 8.49
C PRO A 105 -5.74 15.38 7.25
N ILE A 106 -5.17 14.26 6.83
CA ILE A 106 -5.62 13.49 5.67
C ILE A 106 -6.36 12.25 6.17
N GLY A 107 -7.65 12.14 5.84
CA GLY A 107 -8.41 10.92 6.10
C GLY A 107 -8.03 9.83 5.12
N ILE A 108 -7.77 8.64 5.63
CA ILE A 108 -7.54 7.45 4.82
C ILE A 108 -8.61 6.41 5.10
N GLN A 109 -8.96 5.66 4.09
CA GLN A 109 -9.85 4.53 4.19
C GLN A 109 -9.15 3.29 3.65
N LEU A 110 -9.12 2.24 4.47
CA LEU A 110 -8.64 0.94 4.04
C LEU A 110 -9.71 0.23 3.20
N ALA A 111 -9.30 -0.78 2.43
CA ALA A 111 -10.22 -1.54 1.59
C ALA A 111 -11.33 -2.25 2.39
N VAL A 112 -11.08 -2.55 3.65
CA VAL A 112 -12.07 -3.15 4.55
C VAL A 112 -13.09 -2.10 4.98
N ALA A 113 -14.37 -2.37 4.76
CA ALA A 113 -15.45 -1.46 5.14
C ALA A 113 -15.40 -1.08 6.61
N GLY A 114 -15.52 0.22 6.90
CA GLY A 114 -15.46 0.76 8.25
C GLY A 114 -14.06 1.03 8.81
N SER A 115 -12.99 0.55 8.16
CA SER A 115 -11.62 0.83 8.58
C SER A 115 -11.18 2.20 8.07
N LYS A 116 -11.05 3.14 9.00
CA LYS A 116 -10.62 4.52 8.71
C LYS A 116 -9.47 4.90 9.63
N SER A 117 -8.59 5.74 9.15
CA SER A 117 -7.53 6.36 9.94
C SER A 117 -7.29 7.80 9.48
N VAL A 118 -6.43 8.52 10.20
CA VAL A 118 -6.09 9.91 9.89
C VAL A 118 -4.58 10.07 9.95
N ILE A 119 -4.03 10.69 8.93
CA ILE A 119 -2.63 11.09 8.86
C ILE A 119 -2.52 12.53 9.34
N ASN A 120 -1.76 12.76 10.39
CA ASN A 120 -1.53 14.08 10.98
C ASN A 120 -0.11 14.60 10.74
N TYR A 121 0.82 13.70 10.39
CA TYR A 121 2.24 14.01 10.24
C TYR A 121 2.78 13.45 8.95
N GLY A 122 3.77 14.15 8.42
CA GLY A 122 4.61 13.71 7.32
C GLY A 122 6.09 13.75 7.69
N ALA A 123 6.93 13.13 6.88
CA ALA A 123 8.38 13.22 6.99
C ALA A 123 9.03 13.15 5.61
N ASN A 124 10.20 13.77 5.47
CA ASN A 124 11.06 13.59 4.31
C ASN A 124 12.23 12.69 4.70
N ALA A 125 12.51 11.69 3.90
CA ALA A 125 13.64 10.80 4.12
C ALA A 125 14.27 10.37 2.80
N THR A 126 15.51 9.87 2.89
CA THR A 126 16.23 9.33 1.75
C THR A 126 16.16 7.81 1.81
N ILE A 127 15.77 7.19 0.71
CA ILE A 127 15.82 5.74 0.50
C ILE A 127 17.08 5.44 -0.30
N LYS A 128 17.86 4.45 0.13
CA LYS A 128 18.92 3.88 -0.73
C LYS A 128 18.38 2.63 -1.42
N TYR A 129 18.30 2.71 -2.71
CA TYR A 129 17.82 1.67 -3.59
C TYR A 129 18.80 1.49 -4.76
N GLU A 130 19.40 0.30 -4.88
CA GLU A 130 20.32 -0.06 -5.96
C GLU A 130 21.44 0.97 -6.21
N GLY A 131 22.05 1.46 -5.14
CA GLY A 131 23.12 2.46 -5.22
C GLY A 131 22.64 3.88 -5.49
N ARG A 132 21.35 4.11 -5.63
CA ARG A 132 20.74 5.44 -5.80
C ARG A 132 20.21 5.95 -4.45
N GLU A 133 20.27 7.26 -4.28
CA GLU A 133 19.64 7.95 -3.17
C GLU A 133 18.39 8.68 -3.66
N LEU A 134 17.24 8.19 -3.20
CA LEU A 134 15.92 8.69 -3.58
C LEU A 134 15.35 9.50 -2.42
N LYS A 135 15.10 10.79 -2.63
CA LYS A 135 14.41 11.63 -1.66
C LYS A 135 12.92 11.48 -1.82
N GLU A 136 12.25 11.08 -0.72
CA GLU A 136 10.82 10.84 -0.71
C GLU A 136 10.14 11.51 0.47
N TYR A 137 8.88 11.87 0.24
CA TYR A 137 7.94 12.24 1.27
C TYR A 137 7.19 11.00 1.74
N PHE A 138 6.98 10.89 3.05
CA PHE A 138 6.25 9.81 3.67
C PHE A 138 5.13 10.34 4.54
N ASP A 139 3.97 9.74 4.44
CA ASP A 139 2.92 9.85 5.43
C ASP A 139 3.27 9.01 6.66
N ILE A 140 3.05 9.56 7.85
CA ILE A 140 3.30 8.83 9.09
C ILE A 140 2.00 8.20 9.57
N ILE A 141 1.97 6.88 9.59
CA ILE A 141 0.81 6.11 10.01
C ILE A 141 1.24 4.86 10.77
N ASN A 142 0.39 4.43 11.70
CA ASN A 142 0.63 3.19 12.41
C ASN A 142 0.55 1.99 11.46
N ILE A 143 1.67 1.28 11.29
CA ILE A 143 1.83 0.14 10.40
C ILE A 143 2.22 -1.06 11.26
N ASP A 144 1.52 -2.18 11.07
CA ASP A 144 1.87 -3.45 11.69
C ASP A 144 2.84 -4.23 10.79
N TYR A 145 3.81 -4.92 11.39
CA TYR A 145 4.80 -5.83 10.77
C TYR A 145 5.81 -5.21 9.81
N TYR A 146 5.61 -4.00 9.31
CA TYR A 146 6.52 -3.32 8.39
C TYR A 146 6.93 -1.97 8.95
N ASP A 147 8.12 -1.52 8.53
CA ASP A 147 8.60 -0.18 8.84
C ASP A 147 8.08 0.85 7.84
N ALA A 148 7.93 0.43 6.59
CA ALA A 148 7.45 1.26 5.49
C ALA A 148 6.47 0.52 4.58
N ILE A 149 5.59 1.29 3.91
CA ILE A 149 4.80 0.83 2.76
C ILE A 149 5.15 1.72 1.57
N LEU A 150 5.61 1.08 0.50
CA LEU A 150 5.95 1.74 -0.76
C LEU A 150 4.85 1.44 -1.78
N GLY A 151 3.92 2.36 -1.89
CA GLY A 151 2.73 2.21 -2.73
C GLY A 151 2.91 2.65 -4.18
N THR A 152 1.80 2.70 -4.89
CA THR A 152 1.75 3.06 -6.32
C THR A 152 2.50 4.34 -6.68
N PRO A 153 2.47 5.44 -5.87
CA PRO A 153 3.22 6.64 -6.21
C PRO A 153 4.72 6.39 -6.28
N PHE A 154 5.27 5.61 -5.33
CA PHE A 154 6.69 5.24 -5.34
C PHE A 154 7.02 4.36 -6.55
N LEU A 155 6.21 3.33 -6.78
CA LEU A 155 6.44 2.36 -7.86
C LEU A 155 6.45 3.04 -9.23
N ARG A 156 5.50 3.96 -9.48
CA ARG A 156 5.43 4.71 -10.74
C ARG A 156 6.58 5.71 -10.89
N LYS A 157 6.89 6.47 -9.84
CA LYS A 157 7.93 7.49 -9.89
C LYS A 157 9.31 6.90 -10.19
N HIS A 158 9.55 5.69 -9.69
CA HIS A 158 10.85 5.02 -9.80
C HIS A 158 10.84 3.87 -10.80
N GLU A 159 9.77 3.75 -11.60
CA GLU A 159 9.64 2.74 -12.67
C GLU A 159 9.90 1.32 -12.17
N VAL A 160 9.40 1.01 -10.96
CA VAL A 160 9.60 -0.29 -10.33
C VAL A 160 8.62 -1.31 -10.93
N ILE A 161 9.17 -2.41 -11.44
CA ILE A 161 8.41 -3.54 -11.97
C ILE A 161 8.37 -4.64 -10.91
N ILE A 162 7.17 -5.10 -10.58
CA ILE A 162 6.98 -6.21 -9.65
C ILE A 162 6.87 -7.51 -10.45
N ASP A 163 7.83 -8.40 -10.26
CA ASP A 163 7.84 -9.72 -10.88
C ASP A 163 7.43 -10.78 -9.85
N PHE A 164 6.16 -11.16 -9.87
CA PHE A 164 5.63 -12.19 -8.98
C PHE A 164 6.09 -13.61 -9.35
N MET A 165 6.54 -13.85 -10.58
CA MET A 165 7.02 -15.17 -10.99
C MET A 165 8.37 -15.48 -10.37
N ASN A 166 9.24 -14.47 -10.29
CA ASN A 166 10.59 -14.60 -9.76
C ASN A 166 10.72 -14.05 -8.32
N ASN A 167 9.63 -13.51 -7.74
CA ASN A 167 9.62 -12.85 -6.44
C ASN A 167 10.69 -11.76 -6.31
N CYS A 168 10.83 -10.94 -7.35
CA CYS A 168 11.83 -9.87 -7.37
C CYS A 168 11.23 -8.54 -7.85
N LEU A 169 12.00 -7.49 -7.62
CA LEU A 169 11.73 -6.17 -8.17
C LEU A 169 12.76 -5.90 -9.26
N ASN A 170 12.27 -5.42 -10.38
CA ASN A 170 13.07 -4.96 -11.50
C ASN A 170 12.78 -3.47 -11.71
N HIS A 171 13.63 -2.77 -12.40
CA HIS A 171 13.35 -1.45 -12.94
C HIS A 171 13.75 -1.44 -14.42
N GLU A 172 13.02 -0.67 -15.19
CA GLU A 172 13.36 -0.54 -16.59
C GLU A 172 14.68 0.22 -16.69
N GLN A 173 15.76 -0.50 -17.00
CA GLN A 173 16.93 0.15 -17.52
C GLN A 173 16.55 0.62 -18.94
N LEU A 174 16.17 1.88 -19.06
CA LEU A 174 16.15 2.53 -20.36
C LEU A 174 17.57 2.37 -20.93
N SER A 175 17.75 1.37 -21.76
CA SER A 175 18.87 1.31 -22.68
C SER A 175 18.72 2.52 -23.59
N LYS A 176 19.35 3.63 -23.20
CA LYS A 176 19.55 4.76 -24.09
C LYS A 176 20.48 4.27 -25.19
N THR A 177 19.91 3.83 -26.29
CA THR A 177 20.59 3.80 -27.59
C THR A 177 20.84 5.21 -28.07
#